data_ba7716c5207528bb0471d702c008262e
#
_entry.id   ba7716c5207528bb0471d702c008262e
#
_cell.length_a   1.000
_cell.length_b   1.000
_cell.length_c   1.000
_cell.angle_alpha   90.00
_cell.angle_beta   90.00
_cell.angle_gamma   90.00
#
_symmetry.space_group_name_H-M   'P 1'
#
loop_
_entity.id
_entity.type
_entity.pdbx_description
1 polymer ?
#
loop_
_entity_poly.entity_id
_entity_poly.type
_entity_poly.pdbx_seq_one_letter_code
_entity_poly.pdbx_strand_id
1 'polypeptide(L)'
;MDKMKDLAYYNGKITAIDDMMIPANDRGFYFGDGIYEAAMVFDHKIFALQDHLDRMFNSAAMLRIELPYTKEEVGALLTDLVQKLESSCQFLYWQVTRGTSPRNHLFPGEGVSSNLYVYSKPWSGVQMSDEYRLISIPDTRFYHCNIKTLNLIPNVMAAQQASEAGCNETVFVRDGFVTECSHSNISMVKDGVFITHPLDNLILPGTERKHIIHYCGELGIPVEERAFTLEELYTADEILVTSTSHPSMRAMELNKRAVGMKNPELIQKLRDKYLSEIGK
;
A
#
# COMPACT_ATOMS: atom_id res chain seq x y z
N MET A 1 19.64 -23.02 -10.84
CA MET A 1 18.59 -23.46 -9.90
C MET A 1 17.29 -23.44 -10.67
N ASP A 2 16.48 -24.45 -10.48
CA ASP A 2 15.13 -24.44 -11.08
C ASP A 2 14.33 -23.29 -10.47
N LYS A 3 13.55 -22.58 -11.31
CA LYS A 3 12.70 -21.49 -10.85
C LYS A 3 11.53 -22.04 -10.03
N MET A 4 11.07 -21.24 -9.07
CA MET A 4 9.98 -21.59 -8.17
C MET A 4 8.64 -21.01 -8.66
N LYS A 5 7.52 -21.67 -8.37
CA LYS A 5 6.18 -21.16 -8.64
C LYS A 5 5.81 -20.00 -7.72
N ASP A 6 6.14 -20.13 -6.46
CA ASP A 6 6.06 -19.11 -5.41
C ASP A 6 7.26 -19.26 -4.47
N LEU A 7 7.49 -18.27 -3.63
CA LEU A 7 8.67 -18.23 -2.77
C LEU A 7 8.35 -17.50 -1.47
N ALA A 8 8.84 -18.05 -0.37
CA ALA A 8 8.99 -17.36 0.90
C ALA A 8 10.46 -17.35 1.35
N TYR A 9 10.86 -16.26 1.97
CA TYR A 9 12.15 -16.06 2.61
C TYR A 9 11.94 -15.65 4.06
N TYR A 10 12.70 -16.23 4.97
CA TYR A 10 12.74 -15.84 6.38
C TYR A 10 14.15 -15.92 6.90
N ASN A 11 14.77 -14.78 7.22
CA ASN A 11 16.12 -14.69 7.82
C ASN A 11 17.17 -15.61 7.19
N GLY A 12 17.26 -15.64 5.85
CA GLY A 12 18.25 -16.45 5.11
C GLY A 12 17.72 -17.79 4.60
N LYS A 13 16.56 -18.26 5.07
CA LYS A 13 15.95 -19.51 4.59
C LYS A 13 14.96 -19.22 3.47
N ILE A 14 15.03 -19.97 2.36
CA ILE A 14 14.11 -19.91 1.23
C ILE A 14 13.33 -21.22 1.12
N THR A 15 12.00 -21.15 0.95
CA THR A 15 11.12 -22.30 0.74
C THR A 15 9.94 -21.89 -0.16
N ALA A 16 9.04 -22.82 -0.51
CA ALA A 16 7.69 -22.46 -0.95
C ALA A 16 6.93 -21.74 0.19
N ILE A 17 5.90 -20.96 -0.15
CA ILE A 17 5.15 -20.17 0.85
C ILE A 17 4.55 -21.09 1.92
N ASP A 18 3.92 -22.20 1.52
CA ASP A 18 3.23 -23.13 2.42
C ASP A 18 4.18 -23.91 3.35
N ASP A 19 5.46 -23.99 3.00
CA ASP A 19 6.49 -24.71 3.77
C ASP A 19 7.27 -23.79 4.73
N MET A 20 6.98 -22.48 4.72
CA MET A 20 7.71 -21.54 5.56
C MET A 20 7.25 -21.63 7.02
N MET A 21 8.19 -21.86 7.92
CA MET A 21 7.96 -21.90 9.36
C MET A 21 8.53 -20.66 10.03
N ILE A 22 7.69 -20.00 10.81
CA ILE A 22 8.03 -18.78 11.57
C ILE A 22 7.90 -19.09 13.07
N PRO A 23 8.83 -18.62 13.93
CA PRO A 23 8.75 -18.85 15.38
C PRO A 23 7.44 -18.32 15.97
N ALA A 24 6.75 -19.16 16.76
CA ALA A 24 5.46 -18.81 17.38
C ALA A 24 5.54 -17.63 18.37
N ASN A 25 6.73 -17.33 18.89
CA ASN A 25 7.00 -16.21 19.79
C ASN A 25 7.61 -14.99 19.07
N ASP A 26 7.44 -14.90 17.74
CA ASP A 26 7.67 -13.65 17.01
C ASP A 26 6.70 -12.56 17.50
N ARG A 27 7.21 -11.38 17.77
CA ARG A 27 6.41 -10.25 18.30
C ARG A 27 5.33 -9.76 17.35
N GLY A 28 5.46 -10.03 16.06
CA GLY A 28 4.43 -9.82 15.06
C GLY A 28 3.13 -10.56 15.39
N PHE A 29 3.21 -11.81 15.89
CA PHE A 29 2.02 -12.58 16.31
C PHE A 29 1.38 -12.05 17.58
N TYR A 30 2.17 -11.55 18.54
CA TYR A 30 1.62 -11.07 19.81
C TYR A 30 0.98 -9.69 19.73
N PHE A 31 1.60 -8.79 18.97
CA PHE A 31 1.33 -7.35 19.05
C PHE A 31 1.14 -6.69 17.68
N GLY A 32 1.37 -7.38 16.57
CA GLY A 32 1.58 -6.71 15.29
C GLY A 32 2.80 -5.77 15.34
N ASP A 33 3.81 -6.10 16.16
CA ASP A 33 5.00 -5.27 16.40
C ASP A 33 5.95 -5.35 15.23
N GLY A 34 5.60 -4.65 14.16
CA GLY A 34 6.32 -4.68 12.90
C GLY A 34 5.71 -3.76 11.84
N ILE A 35 6.39 -3.73 10.73
CA ILE A 35 6.06 -2.96 9.53
C ILE A 35 6.00 -3.90 8.33
N TYR A 36 5.35 -3.46 7.25
CA TYR A 36 5.33 -4.22 6.00
C TYR A 36 5.40 -3.33 4.77
N GLU A 37 5.71 -3.94 3.67
CA GLU A 37 5.66 -3.36 2.33
C GLU A 37 5.05 -4.34 1.33
N ALA A 38 4.56 -3.80 0.23
CA ALA A 38 4.15 -4.59 -0.92
C ALA A 38 4.47 -3.82 -2.19
N ALA A 39 5.00 -4.51 -3.19
CA ALA A 39 5.32 -3.96 -4.49
C ALA A 39 4.85 -4.89 -5.62
N MET A 40 4.61 -4.31 -6.80
CA MET A 40 4.40 -5.09 -8.01
C MET A 40 5.74 -5.31 -8.71
N VAL A 41 5.86 -6.46 -9.35
CA VAL A 41 7.02 -6.84 -10.15
C VAL A 41 6.55 -7.01 -11.60
N PHE A 42 7.22 -6.34 -12.53
CA PHE A 42 7.00 -6.44 -13.97
C PHE A 42 8.31 -6.82 -14.64
N ASP A 43 8.31 -7.86 -15.46
CA ASP A 43 9.51 -8.39 -16.12
C ASP A 43 10.68 -8.59 -15.17
N HIS A 44 10.39 -9.20 -13.99
CA HIS A 44 11.32 -9.41 -12.88
C HIS A 44 11.96 -8.11 -12.33
N LYS A 45 11.38 -6.93 -12.59
CA LYS A 45 11.79 -5.65 -12.03
C LYS A 45 10.76 -5.18 -11.02
N ILE A 46 11.20 -4.84 -9.81
CA ILE A 46 10.33 -4.32 -8.76
C ILE A 46 10.01 -2.86 -9.08
N PHE A 47 8.72 -2.56 -9.26
CA PHE A 47 8.27 -1.19 -9.50
C PHE A 47 8.51 -0.32 -8.27
N ALA A 48 9.02 0.90 -8.48
CA ALA A 48 9.27 1.90 -7.43
C ALA A 48 10.03 1.37 -6.20
N LEU A 49 10.99 0.43 -6.40
CA LEU A 49 11.71 -0.22 -5.30
C LEU A 49 12.29 0.78 -4.29
N GLN A 50 12.91 1.87 -4.77
CA GLN A 50 13.53 2.86 -3.87
C GLN A 50 12.50 3.55 -2.99
N ASP A 51 11.32 3.92 -3.50
CA ASP A 51 10.25 4.53 -2.73
C ASP A 51 9.73 3.59 -1.63
N HIS A 52 9.60 2.30 -1.94
CA HIS A 52 9.21 1.28 -0.98
C HIS A 52 10.27 1.09 0.11
N LEU A 53 11.55 1.05 -0.26
CA LEU A 53 12.65 0.94 0.72
C LEU A 53 12.72 2.17 1.62
N ASP A 54 12.59 3.38 1.07
CA ASP A 54 12.59 4.62 1.83
C ASP A 54 11.44 4.64 2.85
N ARG A 55 10.25 4.23 2.45
CA ARG A 55 9.08 4.15 3.34
C ARG A 55 9.24 3.07 4.41
N MET A 56 9.77 1.89 4.05
CA MET A 56 10.09 0.81 4.99
C MET A 56 11.04 1.29 6.10
N PHE A 57 12.16 1.88 5.72
CA PHE A 57 13.16 2.37 6.69
C PHE A 57 12.61 3.51 7.55
N ASN A 58 11.81 4.41 6.97
CA ASN A 58 11.11 5.45 7.71
C ASN A 58 10.13 4.86 8.74
N SER A 59 9.30 3.89 8.32
CA SER A 59 8.35 3.22 9.21
C SER A 59 9.06 2.48 10.35
N ALA A 60 10.17 1.80 10.06
CA ALA A 60 10.99 1.13 11.06
C ALA A 60 11.56 2.12 12.09
N ALA A 61 12.11 3.24 11.61
CA ALA A 61 12.66 4.29 12.49
C ALA A 61 11.58 4.88 13.40
N MET A 62 10.37 5.15 12.88
CA MET A 62 9.25 5.67 13.67
C MET A 62 8.80 4.71 14.78
N LEU A 63 8.86 3.38 14.54
CA LEU A 63 8.61 2.35 15.55
C LEU A 63 9.85 1.99 16.37
N ARG A 64 11.00 2.60 16.08
CA ARG A 64 12.28 2.27 16.74
C ARG A 64 12.63 0.78 16.58
N ILE A 65 12.38 0.22 15.39
CA ILE A 65 12.81 -1.12 15.00
C ILE A 65 14.17 -0.98 14.33
N GLU A 66 15.19 -1.56 14.92
CA GLU A 66 16.53 -1.60 14.33
C GLU A 66 16.58 -2.64 13.22
N LEU A 67 17.01 -2.22 12.04
CA LEU A 67 17.19 -3.09 10.88
C LEU A 67 18.68 -3.47 10.81
N PRO A 68 19.04 -4.76 10.85
CA PRO A 68 20.43 -5.21 10.72
C PRO A 68 20.93 -5.18 9.27
N TYR A 69 20.22 -4.50 8.37
CA TYR A 69 20.48 -4.40 6.94
C TYR A 69 20.47 -2.94 6.49
N THR A 70 21.27 -2.62 5.49
CA THR A 70 21.17 -1.35 4.76
C THR A 70 20.04 -1.41 3.72
N LYS A 71 19.64 -0.25 3.16
CA LYS A 71 18.65 -0.20 2.07
C LYS A 71 19.13 -0.97 0.84
N GLU A 72 20.42 -0.84 0.54
CA GLU A 72 21.08 -1.50 -0.60
C GLU A 72 21.05 -3.02 -0.44
N GLU A 73 21.33 -3.54 0.76
CA GLU A 73 21.30 -4.98 1.05
C GLU A 73 19.89 -5.55 0.94
N VAL A 74 18.88 -4.85 1.48
CA VAL A 74 17.47 -5.27 1.32
C VAL A 74 17.06 -5.21 -0.15
N GLY A 75 17.40 -4.14 -0.87
CA GLY A 75 17.10 -4.00 -2.29
C GLY A 75 17.72 -5.09 -3.15
N ALA A 76 18.99 -5.43 -2.89
CA ALA A 76 19.68 -6.52 -3.57
C ALA A 76 19.05 -7.88 -3.28
N LEU A 77 18.69 -8.15 -2.01
CA LEU A 77 17.99 -9.37 -1.61
C LEU A 77 16.65 -9.50 -2.33
N LEU A 78 15.80 -8.46 -2.29
CA LEU A 78 14.48 -8.49 -2.95
C LEU A 78 14.63 -8.70 -4.46
N THR A 79 15.61 -8.05 -5.09
CA THR A 79 15.90 -8.20 -6.52
C THR A 79 16.35 -9.63 -6.85
N ASP A 80 17.20 -10.25 -6.03
CA ASP A 80 17.61 -11.65 -6.20
C ASP A 80 16.42 -12.62 -6.04
N LEU A 81 15.55 -12.37 -5.04
CA LEU A 81 14.39 -13.24 -4.78
C LEU A 81 13.39 -13.24 -5.94
N VAL A 82 13.07 -12.08 -6.53
CA VAL A 82 12.10 -12.03 -7.64
C VAL A 82 12.64 -12.69 -8.92
N GLN A 83 13.95 -12.81 -9.10
CA GLN A 83 14.56 -13.55 -10.22
C GLN A 83 14.37 -15.07 -10.09
N LYS A 84 14.10 -15.58 -8.89
CA LYS A 84 13.96 -17.03 -8.62
C LYS A 84 12.57 -17.59 -8.98
N LEU A 85 11.59 -16.73 -9.27
CA LEU A 85 10.26 -17.17 -9.69
C LEU A 85 10.19 -17.42 -11.20
N GLU A 86 9.30 -18.36 -11.60
CA GLU A 86 8.97 -18.61 -13.00
C GLU A 86 8.26 -17.40 -13.63
N SER A 87 7.29 -16.84 -12.92
CA SER A 87 6.50 -15.71 -13.38
C SER A 87 7.31 -14.42 -13.40
N SER A 88 7.29 -13.70 -14.50
CA SER A 88 7.90 -12.36 -14.60
C SER A 88 7.03 -11.25 -13.99
N CYS A 89 5.72 -11.50 -13.84
CA CYS A 89 4.79 -10.59 -13.18
C CYS A 89 4.41 -11.16 -11.81
N GLN A 90 4.71 -10.43 -10.74
CA GLN A 90 4.60 -10.97 -9.38
C GLN A 90 4.02 -9.92 -8.43
N PHE A 91 3.35 -10.40 -7.37
CA PHE A 91 3.09 -9.65 -6.15
C PHE A 91 4.18 -9.99 -5.15
N LEU A 92 4.93 -8.98 -4.74
CA LEU A 92 6.00 -9.07 -3.76
C LEU A 92 5.55 -8.42 -2.46
N TYR A 93 5.62 -9.15 -1.35
CA TYR A 93 5.33 -8.66 0.00
C TYR A 93 6.52 -8.89 0.90
N TRP A 94 6.83 -7.95 1.78
CA TRP A 94 7.78 -8.19 2.87
C TRP A 94 7.38 -7.45 4.13
N GLN A 95 7.79 -8.01 5.26
CA GLN A 95 7.58 -7.42 6.57
C GLN A 95 8.80 -7.58 7.45
N VAL A 96 8.94 -6.66 8.39
CA VAL A 96 9.93 -6.75 9.45
C VAL A 96 9.21 -6.66 10.80
N THR A 97 9.47 -7.63 11.67
CA THR A 97 9.03 -7.60 13.06
C THR A 97 10.18 -7.21 13.98
N ARG A 98 9.88 -6.72 15.18
CA ARG A 98 10.92 -6.37 16.18
C ARG A 98 11.71 -7.59 16.66
N GLY A 99 11.38 -8.80 16.24
CA GLY A 99 12.12 -10.02 16.55
C GLY A 99 11.34 -11.03 17.37
N THR A 100 12.04 -12.07 17.78
CA THR A 100 11.50 -13.22 18.50
C THR A 100 11.90 -13.17 19.98
N SER A 101 10.93 -13.07 20.88
CA SER A 101 11.20 -13.00 22.33
C SER A 101 9.96 -13.45 23.13
N PRO A 102 10.12 -13.81 24.43
CA PRO A 102 8.97 -14.05 25.31
C PRO A 102 8.01 -12.85 25.32
N ARG A 103 6.71 -13.12 25.47
CA ARG A 103 5.68 -12.08 25.44
C ARG A 103 5.85 -11.09 26.58
N ASN A 104 6.25 -9.87 26.24
CA ASN A 104 6.35 -8.72 27.13
C ASN A 104 6.07 -7.44 26.32
N HIS A 105 5.39 -6.45 26.93
CA HIS A 105 5.11 -5.15 26.26
C HIS A 105 6.35 -4.29 26.08
N LEU A 106 7.37 -4.44 26.95
CA LEU A 106 8.64 -3.77 26.75
C LEU A 106 9.36 -4.27 25.51
N PHE A 107 10.23 -3.46 24.95
CA PHE A 107 11.12 -3.92 23.90
C PHE A 107 11.98 -5.09 24.39
N PRO A 108 12.32 -6.04 23.51
CA PRO A 108 13.20 -7.14 23.90
C PRO A 108 14.57 -6.60 24.33
N GLY A 109 15.26 -7.38 25.18
CA GLY A 109 16.60 -7.06 25.62
C GLY A 109 17.65 -7.20 24.51
N GLU A 110 18.88 -6.91 24.87
CA GLU A 110 20.04 -7.04 23.96
C GLU A 110 20.13 -8.44 23.33
N GLY A 111 20.60 -8.49 22.09
CA GLY A 111 20.79 -9.74 21.33
C GLY A 111 19.56 -10.24 20.57
N VAL A 112 18.40 -9.57 20.66
CA VAL A 112 17.24 -9.88 19.82
C VAL A 112 17.29 -9.01 18.57
N SER A 113 17.47 -9.64 17.41
CA SER A 113 17.43 -8.98 16.10
C SER A 113 16.02 -8.98 15.52
N SER A 114 15.70 -8.00 14.68
CA SER A 114 14.46 -7.98 13.89
C SER A 114 14.42 -9.17 12.91
N ASN A 115 13.21 -9.63 12.60
CA ASN A 115 13.01 -10.71 11.63
C ASN A 115 12.50 -10.13 10.31
N LEU A 116 13.14 -10.54 9.21
CA LEU A 116 12.69 -10.20 7.85
C LEU A 116 12.02 -11.42 7.23
N TYR A 117 10.75 -11.25 6.89
CA TYR A 117 9.95 -12.20 6.09
C TYR A 117 9.62 -11.57 4.75
N VAL A 118 9.78 -12.33 3.67
CA VAL A 118 9.42 -11.93 2.31
C VAL A 118 8.62 -13.06 1.68
N TYR A 119 7.59 -12.75 0.90
CA TYR A 119 7.08 -13.72 -0.06
C TYR A 119 6.82 -13.07 -1.42
N SER A 120 6.93 -13.87 -2.46
CA SER A 120 6.57 -13.49 -3.81
C SER A 120 5.76 -14.60 -4.48
N LYS A 121 4.73 -14.20 -5.22
CA LYS A 121 3.85 -15.10 -5.95
C LYS A 121 3.44 -14.50 -7.30
N PRO A 122 3.02 -15.33 -8.28
CA PRO A 122 2.51 -14.85 -9.55
C PRO A 122 1.35 -13.87 -9.36
N TRP A 123 1.28 -12.88 -10.23
CA TRP A 123 0.23 -11.88 -10.29
C TRP A 123 -0.32 -11.77 -11.71
N SER A 124 -1.62 -11.52 -11.85
CA SER A 124 -2.30 -11.45 -13.16
C SER A 124 -2.08 -10.15 -13.94
N GLY A 125 -1.34 -9.20 -13.36
CA GLY A 125 -1.04 -7.92 -13.97
C GLY A 125 -1.83 -6.75 -13.40
N VAL A 126 -1.62 -5.57 -13.98
CA VAL A 126 -2.24 -4.31 -13.54
C VAL A 126 -3.75 -4.38 -13.65
N GLN A 127 -4.44 -4.01 -12.58
CA GLN A 127 -5.88 -3.87 -12.56
C GLN A 127 -6.26 -2.40 -12.45
N MET A 128 -7.03 -1.93 -13.42
CA MET A 128 -7.62 -0.60 -13.45
C MET A 128 -9.11 -0.75 -13.76
N SER A 129 -9.95 0.01 -13.09
CA SER A 129 -11.41 -0.09 -13.27
C SER A 129 -12.04 1.29 -13.24
N ASP A 130 -13.14 1.45 -13.97
CA ASP A 130 -14.04 2.61 -13.94
C ASP A 130 -15.33 2.34 -13.16
N GLU A 131 -15.43 1.17 -12.53
CA GLU A 131 -16.66 0.71 -11.85
C GLU A 131 -16.47 0.54 -10.35
N TYR A 132 -15.61 1.36 -9.73
CA TYR A 132 -15.32 1.23 -8.30
C TYR A 132 -16.45 1.83 -7.47
N ARG A 133 -16.97 1.06 -6.52
CA ARG A 133 -18.04 1.46 -5.60
C ARG A 133 -17.50 1.59 -4.20
N LEU A 134 -17.88 2.66 -3.53
CA LEU A 134 -17.35 3.05 -2.23
C LEU A 134 -18.47 3.17 -1.20
N ILE A 135 -18.14 2.86 0.06
CA ILE A 135 -18.89 3.31 1.24
C ILE A 135 -18.02 4.24 2.06
N SER A 136 -18.63 5.10 2.87
CA SER A 136 -17.90 5.88 3.88
C SER A 136 -18.28 5.47 5.28
N ILE A 137 -17.30 5.43 6.18
CA ILE A 137 -17.48 5.14 7.61
C ILE A 137 -16.63 6.08 8.47
N PRO A 138 -16.94 6.24 9.77
CA PRO A 138 -16.06 6.94 10.69
C PRO A 138 -14.67 6.32 10.76
N ASP A 139 -13.62 7.13 10.73
CA ASP A 139 -12.24 6.67 10.91
C ASP A 139 -11.93 6.46 12.39
N THR A 140 -11.90 5.22 12.83
CA THR A 140 -11.58 4.80 14.19
C THR A 140 -10.16 4.28 14.35
N ARG A 141 -9.31 4.42 13.33
CA ARG A 141 -7.90 4.00 13.38
C ARG A 141 -7.13 4.87 14.38
N PHE A 142 -5.99 4.37 14.84
CA PHE A 142 -5.06 5.14 15.68
C PHE A 142 -4.36 6.29 14.90
N TYR A 143 -3.70 7.21 15.62
CA TYR A 143 -3.06 8.41 15.03
C TYR A 143 -1.62 8.14 14.55
N HIS A 144 -1.38 7.01 13.89
CA HIS A 144 -0.09 6.62 13.31
C HIS A 144 -0.27 5.96 11.94
N CYS A 145 -1.27 6.44 11.16
CA CYS A 145 -1.56 5.87 9.85
C CYS A 145 -0.44 6.11 8.82
N ASN A 146 0.43 7.07 9.10
CA ASN A 146 1.64 7.35 8.32
C ASN A 146 2.74 6.28 8.46
N ILE A 147 2.59 5.34 9.41
CA ILE A 147 3.47 4.18 9.57
C ILE A 147 2.83 2.97 8.88
N LYS A 148 3.56 2.31 7.99
CA LYS A 148 3.06 1.08 7.34
C LYS A 148 3.20 -0.12 8.27
N THR A 149 2.41 -0.10 9.34
CA THR A 149 2.43 -1.07 10.44
C THR A 149 1.60 -2.33 10.18
N LEU A 150 1.90 -3.42 10.88
CA LEU A 150 1.10 -4.67 10.87
C LEU A 150 -0.24 -4.56 11.64
N ASN A 151 -0.52 -3.44 12.31
CA ASN A 151 -1.74 -3.23 13.12
C ASN A 151 -2.91 -2.78 12.24
N LEU A 152 -3.55 -3.71 11.54
CA LEU A 152 -4.54 -3.45 10.49
C LEU A 152 -5.97 -3.86 10.85
N ILE A 153 -6.31 -4.14 12.11
CA ILE A 153 -7.66 -4.58 12.50
C ILE A 153 -8.76 -3.62 12.06
N PRO A 154 -8.67 -2.28 12.27
CA PRO A 154 -9.71 -1.36 11.78
C PRO A 154 -9.84 -1.38 10.25
N ASN A 155 -8.72 -1.53 9.55
CA ASN A 155 -8.67 -1.61 8.08
C ASN A 155 -9.35 -2.89 7.56
N VAL A 156 -9.06 -4.04 8.19
CA VAL A 156 -9.68 -5.34 7.86
C VAL A 156 -11.21 -5.29 8.09
N MET A 157 -11.65 -4.72 9.22
CA MET A 157 -13.07 -4.54 9.53
C MET A 157 -13.77 -3.63 8.51
N ALA A 158 -13.11 -2.55 8.10
CA ALA A 158 -13.62 -1.62 7.09
C ALA A 158 -13.74 -2.28 5.71
N ALA A 159 -12.72 -3.03 5.28
CA ALA A 159 -12.76 -3.78 4.02
C ALA A 159 -13.90 -4.82 4.00
N GLN A 160 -14.13 -5.51 5.14
CA GLN A 160 -15.24 -6.44 5.29
C GLN A 160 -16.61 -5.73 5.16
N GLN A 161 -16.77 -4.56 5.78
CA GLN A 161 -18.01 -3.76 5.67
C GLN A 161 -18.27 -3.32 4.21
N ALA A 162 -17.24 -2.92 3.47
CA ALA A 162 -17.39 -2.62 2.05
C ALA A 162 -17.89 -3.84 1.26
N SER A 163 -17.28 -4.99 1.47
CA SER A 163 -17.66 -6.25 0.83
C SER A 163 -19.11 -6.64 1.13
N GLU A 164 -19.55 -6.55 2.39
CA GLU A 164 -20.93 -6.83 2.82
C GLU A 164 -21.94 -5.84 2.21
N ALA A 165 -21.52 -4.60 1.94
CA ALA A 165 -22.33 -3.59 1.26
C ALA A 165 -22.34 -3.77 -0.28
N GLY A 166 -21.63 -4.75 -0.85
CA GLY A 166 -21.46 -4.93 -2.29
C GLY A 166 -20.59 -3.84 -2.94
N CYS A 167 -19.70 -3.24 -2.14
CA CYS A 167 -18.75 -2.21 -2.56
C CYS A 167 -17.32 -2.76 -2.62
N ASN A 168 -16.45 -2.03 -3.31
CA ASN A 168 -15.06 -2.44 -3.52
C ASN A 168 -14.14 -1.94 -2.41
N GLU A 169 -14.46 -0.76 -1.80
CA GLU A 169 -13.57 -0.12 -0.84
C GLU A 169 -14.35 0.77 0.14
N THR A 170 -13.72 1.05 1.29
CA THR A 170 -14.24 1.95 2.31
C THR A 170 -13.44 3.23 2.37
N VAL A 171 -14.12 4.36 2.40
CA VAL A 171 -13.56 5.70 2.64
C VAL A 171 -13.69 6.04 4.12
N PHE A 172 -12.58 6.35 4.77
CA PHE A 172 -12.56 6.80 6.15
C PHE A 172 -12.81 8.31 6.26
N VAL A 173 -13.67 8.69 7.21
CA VAL A 173 -13.99 10.09 7.51
C VAL A 173 -13.71 10.37 8.99
N ARG A 174 -12.89 11.39 9.28
CA ARG A 174 -12.54 11.83 10.62
C ARG A 174 -12.79 13.32 10.76
N ASP A 175 -13.52 13.73 11.78
CA ASP A 175 -13.83 15.13 12.08
C ASP A 175 -14.41 15.91 10.88
N GLY A 176 -15.20 15.20 10.04
CA GLY A 176 -15.83 15.75 8.83
C GLY A 176 -14.96 15.71 7.58
N PHE A 177 -13.69 15.31 7.68
CA PHE A 177 -12.77 15.25 6.55
C PHE A 177 -12.46 13.79 6.14
N VAL A 178 -12.34 13.61 4.83
CA VAL A 178 -11.87 12.35 4.24
C VAL A 178 -10.39 12.19 4.52
N THR A 179 -9.97 11.01 5.02
CA THR A 179 -8.57 10.68 5.24
C THR A 179 -8.04 9.81 4.09
N GLU A 180 -8.27 8.52 4.15
CA GLU A 180 -7.89 7.56 3.10
C GLU A 180 -8.89 6.40 3.05
N CYS A 181 -8.59 5.33 2.33
CA CYS A 181 -9.40 4.12 2.27
C CYS A 181 -8.84 3.01 3.17
N SER A 182 -9.51 1.84 3.20
CA SER A 182 -9.10 0.73 4.08
C SER A 182 -7.69 0.20 3.76
N HIS A 183 -7.26 0.24 2.50
CA HIS A 183 -5.92 -0.19 2.07
C HIS A 183 -5.35 0.64 0.91
N SER A 184 -5.92 1.83 0.66
CA SER A 184 -5.65 2.69 -0.50
C SER A 184 -5.68 4.16 -0.09
N ASN A 185 -5.03 5.04 -0.86
CA ASN A 185 -5.29 6.47 -0.77
C ASN A 185 -6.47 6.84 -1.69
N ILE A 186 -7.17 7.92 -1.35
CA ILE A 186 -8.23 8.51 -2.15
C ILE A 186 -7.89 9.96 -2.50
N SER A 187 -8.22 10.34 -3.73
CA SER A 187 -8.03 11.67 -4.27
C SER A 187 -9.23 12.04 -5.13
N MET A 188 -9.43 13.32 -5.39
CA MET A 188 -10.47 13.79 -6.30
C MET A 188 -9.90 14.78 -7.31
N VAL A 189 -10.60 14.93 -8.43
CA VAL A 189 -10.42 16.06 -9.35
C VAL A 189 -11.65 16.95 -9.26
N LYS A 190 -11.41 18.25 -9.11
CA LYS A 190 -12.45 19.27 -9.10
C LYS A 190 -11.98 20.48 -9.90
N ASP A 191 -12.78 20.90 -10.88
CA ASP A 191 -12.48 22.06 -11.73
C ASP A 191 -11.06 22.02 -12.34
N GLY A 192 -10.61 20.81 -12.73
CA GLY A 192 -9.28 20.55 -13.32
C GLY A 192 -8.11 20.49 -12.33
N VAL A 193 -8.37 20.62 -11.03
CA VAL A 193 -7.36 20.50 -9.95
C VAL A 193 -7.41 19.10 -9.36
N PHE A 194 -6.25 18.44 -9.23
CA PHE A 194 -6.11 17.19 -8.50
C PHE A 194 -5.93 17.49 -7.01
N ILE A 195 -6.82 16.97 -6.17
CA ILE A 195 -6.87 17.25 -4.74
C ILE A 195 -6.71 15.96 -3.96
N THR A 196 -5.78 15.95 -3.01
CA THR A 196 -5.48 14.79 -2.16
C THR A 196 -5.19 15.23 -0.74
N HIS A 197 -5.49 14.37 0.25
CA HIS A 197 -5.20 14.67 1.66
C HIS A 197 -3.70 14.95 1.86
N PRO A 198 -3.29 15.94 2.67
CA PRO A 198 -1.88 16.23 2.93
C PRO A 198 -1.20 15.08 3.69
N LEU A 199 0.11 14.95 3.54
CA LEU A 199 0.88 13.96 4.31
C LEU A 199 0.96 14.37 5.78
N ASP A 200 0.20 13.66 6.60
CA ASP A 200 0.16 13.80 8.05
C ASP A 200 0.09 12.42 8.73
N ASN A 201 -0.30 12.36 10.00
CA ASN A 201 -0.44 11.11 10.74
C ASN A 201 -1.77 10.36 10.50
N LEU A 202 -2.63 10.84 9.62
CA LEU A 202 -3.96 10.28 9.32
C LEU A 202 -3.99 9.43 8.04
N ILE A 203 -2.98 9.57 7.17
CA ILE A 203 -2.88 8.80 5.94
C ILE A 203 -1.51 8.16 5.75
N LEU A 204 -1.47 7.06 5.02
CA LEU A 204 -0.22 6.47 4.57
C LEU A 204 0.37 7.29 3.40
N PRO A 205 1.69 7.60 3.40
CA PRO A 205 2.36 8.15 2.22
C PRO A 205 2.46 7.07 1.12
N GLY A 206 1.38 6.92 0.35
CA GLY A 206 1.26 5.90 -0.68
C GLY A 206 2.25 6.11 -1.82
N THR A 207 2.91 5.05 -2.28
CA THR A 207 3.82 5.11 -3.42
C THR A 207 3.06 5.52 -4.68
N GLU A 208 1.91 4.89 -4.96
CA GLU A 208 1.08 5.24 -6.11
C GLU A 208 0.56 6.68 -6.04
N ARG A 209 0.16 7.15 -4.84
CA ARG A 209 -0.22 8.55 -4.63
C ARG A 209 0.92 9.49 -5.04
N LYS A 210 2.16 9.19 -4.64
CA LYS A 210 3.35 9.97 -5.00
C LYS A 210 3.56 10.02 -6.52
N HIS A 211 3.44 8.88 -7.19
CA HIS A 211 3.59 8.79 -8.64
C HIS A 211 2.48 9.55 -9.38
N ILE A 212 1.21 9.44 -8.95
CA ILE A 212 0.11 10.20 -9.56
C ILE A 212 0.34 11.72 -9.42
N ILE A 213 0.80 12.20 -8.26
CA ILE A 213 1.16 13.62 -8.08
C ILE A 213 2.29 14.03 -9.05
N HIS A 214 3.30 13.18 -9.23
CA HIS A 214 4.37 13.41 -10.19
C HIS A 214 3.84 13.50 -11.63
N TYR A 215 2.97 12.57 -12.04
CA TYR A 215 2.34 12.60 -13.37
C TYR A 215 1.47 13.82 -13.57
N CYS A 216 0.76 14.29 -12.54
CA CYS A 216 0.02 15.56 -12.60
C CYS A 216 0.97 16.71 -12.94
N GLY A 217 2.14 16.78 -12.30
CA GLY A 217 3.17 17.79 -12.61
C GLY A 217 3.65 17.73 -14.05
N GLU A 218 3.94 16.53 -14.57
CA GLU A 218 4.38 16.35 -15.97
C GLU A 218 3.29 16.71 -16.99
N LEU A 219 2.01 16.52 -16.62
CA LEU A 219 0.84 16.82 -17.47
C LEU A 219 0.35 18.25 -17.31
N GLY A 220 0.95 19.06 -16.43
CA GLY A 220 0.52 20.41 -16.13
C GLY A 220 -0.82 20.49 -15.41
N ILE A 221 -1.21 19.43 -14.69
CA ILE A 221 -2.41 19.38 -13.86
C ILE A 221 -2.08 19.99 -12.49
N PRO A 222 -2.75 21.06 -12.05
CA PRO A 222 -2.54 21.63 -10.72
C PRO A 222 -2.85 20.61 -9.63
N VAL A 223 -2.04 20.60 -8.55
CA VAL A 223 -2.21 19.72 -7.40
C VAL A 223 -2.38 20.53 -6.13
N GLU A 224 -3.37 20.17 -5.34
CA GLU A 224 -3.57 20.68 -3.98
C GLU A 224 -3.49 19.52 -2.97
N GLU A 225 -2.51 19.59 -2.09
CA GLU A 225 -2.43 18.70 -0.94
C GLU A 225 -3.14 19.36 0.25
N ARG A 226 -4.45 19.16 0.35
CA ARG A 226 -5.32 19.68 1.41
C ARG A 226 -6.36 18.66 1.84
N ALA A 227 -6.84 18.81 3.07
CA ALA A 227 -8.01 18.07 3.52
C ALA A 227 -9.26 18.48 2.69
N PHE A 228 -10.17 17.53 2.47
CA PHE A 228 -11.44 17.74 1.80
C PHE A 228 -12.53 16.94 2.49
N THR A 229 -13.76 17.43 2.36
CA THR A 229 -14.93 16.86 3.02
C THR A 229 -15.59 15.77 2.19
N LEU A 230 -16.48 14.99 2.81
CA LEU A 230 -17.31 14.03 2.10
C LEU A 230 -18.25 14.71 1.09
N GLU A 231 -18.74 15.94 1.39
CA GLU A 231 -19.59 16.72 0.48
C GLU A 231 -18.83 17.19 -0.75
N GLU A 232 -17.56 17.58 -0.60
CA GLU A 232 -16.69 17.90 -1.75
C GLU A 232 -16.52 16.66 -2.63
N LEU A 233 -16.34 15.49 -2.02
CA LEU A 233 -16.18 14.22 -2.74
C LEU A 233 -17.46 13.87 -3.55
N TYR A 234 -18.66 14.12 -3.01
CA TYR A 234 -19.92 13.93 -3.76
C TYR A 234 -20.06 14.85 -4.98
N THR A 235 -19.41 15.99 -4.99
CA THR A 235 -19.48 16.95 -6.09
C THR A 235 -18.26 16.93 -7.01
N ALA A 236 -17.29 16.07 -6.74
CA ALA A 236 -16.07 15.90 -7.52
C ALA A 236 -16.37 15.59 -9.00
N ASP A 237 -15.45 15.98 -9.88
CA ASP A 237 -15.52 15.62 -11.29
C ASP A 237 -14.99 14.21 -11.51
N GLU A 238 -13.97 13.81 -10.74
CA GLU A 238 -13.43 12.46 -10.67
C GLU A 238 -13.07 12.08 -9.24
N ILE A 239 -13.14 10.78 -8.94
CA ILE A 239 -12.62 10.21 -7.71
C ILE A 239 -11.68 9.07 -8.08
N LEU A 240 -10.45 9.12 -7.58
CA LEU A 240 -9.40 8.17 -7.85
C LEU A 240 -8.97 7.50 -6.55
N VAL A 241 -9.01 6.17 -6.54
CA VAL A 241 -8.50 5.32 -5.45
C VAL A 241 -7.23 4.64 -5.94
N THR A 242 -6.15 4.72 -5.16
CA THR A 242 -4.81 4.23 -5.56
C THR A 242 -4.16 3.36 -4.50
N SER A 243 -3.65 2.22 -4.93
CA SER A 243 -2.80 1.33 -4.14
C SER A 243 -1.82 0.61 -5.05
N THR A 244 -0.83 -0.04 -4.49
CA THR A 244 0.22 -0.75 -5.24
C THR A 244 -0.34 -1.77 -6.26
N SER A 245 -1.37 -2.54 -5.88
CA SER A 245 -2.00 -3.51 -6.80
C SER A 245 -3.08 -2.90 -7.71
N HIS A 246 -3.58 -1.72 -7.36
CA HIS A 246 -4.66 -1.02 -8.03
C HIS A 246 -4.26 0.45 -8.21
N PRO A 247 -3.41 0.77 -9.18
CA PRO A 247 -2.79 2.10 -9.30
C PRO A 247 -3.78 3.19 -9.71
N SER A 248 -4.92 2.83 -10.31
CA SER A 248 -5.90 3.80 -10.78
C SER A 248 -7.31 3.20 -10.86
N MET A 249 -8.01 3.20 -9.73
CA MET A 249 -9.42 2.80 -9.66
C MET A 249 -10.30 4.04 -9.64
N ARG A 250 -11.13 4.19 -10.65
CA ARG A 250 -12.07 5.31 -10.80
C ARG A 250 -13.37 4.97 -10.12
N ALA A 251 -13.79 5.77 -9.15
CA ALA A 251 -15.04 5.53 -8.43
C ALA A 251 -16.24 6.12 -9.15
N MET A 252 -17.29 5.30 -9.33
CA MET A 252 -18.55 5.68 -9.94
C MET A 252 -19.69 5.85 -8.93
N GLU A 253 -19.52 5.32 -7.73
CA GLU A 253 -20.54 5.32 -6.69
C GLU A 253 -19.93 5.51 -5.31
N LEU A 254 -20.56 6.33 -4.47
CA LEU A 254 -20.23 6.50 -3.05
C LEU A 254 -21.54 6.51 -2.24
N ASN A 255 -21.67 5.58 -1.28
CA ASN A 255 -22.89 5.42 -0.48
C ASN A 255 -24.16 5.31 -1.32
N LYS A 256 -24.14 4.52 -2.40
CA LYS A 256 -25.25 4.33 -3.36
C LYS A 256 -25.63 5.60 -4.14
N ARG A 257 -24.81 6.63 -4.13
CA ARG A 257 -24.98 7.84 -4.94
C ARG A 257 -23.95 7.86 -6.06
N ALA A 258 -24.37 8.16 -7.26
CA ALA A 258 -23.45 8.33 -8.40
C ALA A 258 -22.52 9.52 -8.13
N VAL A 259 -21.23 9.34 -8.43
CA VAL A 259 -20.16 10.35 -8.23
C VAL A 259 -19.19 10.34 -9.40
N GLY A 260 -18.41 11.39 -9.53
CA GLY A 260 -17.32 11.47 -10.50
C GLY A 260 -17.75 11.31 -11.96
N MET A 261 -16.92 10.61 -12.74
CA MET A 261 -17.19 10.18 -14.13
C MET A 261 -17.35 11.30 -15.16
N LYS A 262 -16.81 12.51 -14.87
CA LYS A 262 -16.99 13.69 -15.74
C LYS A 262 -15.77 14.00 -16.62
N ASN A 263 -14.59 13.50 -16.26
CA ASN A 263 -13.34 13.77 -16.97
C ASN A 263 -12.53 12.50 -17.26
N PRO A 264 -13.04 11.57 -18.11
CA PRO A 264 -12.36 10.31 -18.42
C PRO A 264 -11.00 10.51 -19.09
N GLU A 265 -10.84 11.60 -19.86
CA GLU A 265 -9.58 11.88 -20.57
C GLU A 265 -8.43 12.19 -19.60
N LEU A 266 -8.69 12.89 -18.50
CA LEU A 266 -7.67 13.16 -17.48
C LEU A 266 -7.22 11.86 -16.83
N ILE A 267 -8.17 11.00 -16.45
CA ILE A 267 -7.86 9.70 -15.84
C ILE A 267 -7.06 8.83 -16.83
N GLN A 268 -7.43 8.82 -18.10
CA GLN A 268 -6.70 8.06 -19.11
C GLN A 268 -5.25 8.56 -19.27
N LYS A 269 -5.01 9.86 -19.26
CA LYS A 269 -3.64 10.43 -19.32
C LYS A 269 -2.80 9.99 -18.13
N LEU A 270 -3.37 9.94 -16.91
CA LEU A 270 -2.66 9.45 -15.73
C LEU A 270 -2.34 7.95 -15.84
N ARG A 271 -3.28 7.15 -16.34
CA ARG A 271 -3.09 5.72 -16.60
C ARG A 271 -2.01 5.45 -17.66
N ASP A 272 -2.01 6.23 -18.74
CA ASP A 272 -1.01 6.11 -19.81
C ASP A 272 0.40 6.40 -19.27
N LYS A 273 0.54 7.39 -18.39
CA LYS A 273 1.82 7.67 -17.71
C LYS A 273 2.29 6.48 -16.88
N TYR A 274 1.42 5.92 -16.04
CA TYR A 274 1.74 4.74 -15.26
C TYR A 274 2.14 3.54 -16.14
N LEU A 275 1.35 3.25 -17.19
CA LEU A 275 1.63 2.15 -18.11
C LEU A 275 2.98 2.34 -18.82
N SER A 276 3.27 3.56 -19.26
CA SER A 276 4.57 3.89 -19.85
C SER A 276 5.74 3.66 -18.89
N GLU A 277 5.58 3.98 -17.60
CA GLU A 277 6.63 3.80 -16.59
C GLU A 277 6.92 2.31 -16.32
N ILE A 278 5.91 1.46 -16.37
CA ILE A 278 6.07 -0.01 -16.22
C ILE A 278 6.40 -0.72 -17.55
N GLY A 279 6.62 0.03 -18.65
CA GLY A 279 7.00 -0.50 -19.95
C GLY A 279 5.86 -1.19 -20.71
N LYS A 280 4.62 -0.73 -20.55
CA LYS A 280 3.40 -1.24 -21.22
C LYS A 280 2.70 -0.19 -22.07
#